data_400f61997eade17d60e8b8393a77ee3e
#
_entry.id   400f61997eade17d60e8b8393a77ee3e
#
_cell.length_a   1.000
_cell.length_b   1.000
_cell.length_c   1.000
_cell.angle_alpha   90.00
_cell.angle_beta   90.00
_cell.angle_gamma   90.00
#
_symmetry.space_group_name_H-M   'P 1'
#
loop_
_entity.id
_entity.type
_entity.pdbx_description
1 polymer ?
#
loop_
_entity_poly.entity_id
_entity_poly.type
_entity_poly.pdbx_seq_one_letter_code
_entity_poly.pdbx_strand_id
1 'polypeptide(L)'
;MLNNKCILITGGTGSFGKQFIATILERYSDVKKIIIFSRDELKQSELKLKYPAVEFPQLRFFIGDVRDKDRVKRACEGVDVIIHAAAIK
;
A
#
# COMPACT_ATOMS: atom_id res chain seq x y z
N MET A 1 -13.69 -3.46 -11.16
CA MET A 1 -12.77 -2.35 -11.47
C MET A 1 -11.36 -2.61 -10.96
N LEU A 2 -11.21 -2.90 -9.65
CA LEU A 2 -9.91 -3.23 -9.08
C LEU A 2 -9.69 -4.73 -8.92
N ASN A 3 -10.59 -5.53 -9.43
CA ASN A 3 -10.49 -6.99 -9.34
C ASN A 3 -9.23 -7.48 -10.03
N ASN A 4 -8.47 -8.32 -9.36
CA ASN A 4 -7.23 -8.89 -9.87
C ASN A 4 -6.14 -7.86 -10.17
N LYS A 5 -6.28 -6.63 -9.68
CA LYS A 5 -5.29 -5.58 -9.91
C LYS A 5 -4.29 -5.51 -8.77
N CYS A 6 -3.08 -5.13 -9.10
CA CYS A 6 -2.03 -4.87 -8.12
C CYS A 6 -1.92 -3.35 -7.95
N ILE A 7 -2.12 -2.87 -6.73
CA ILE A 7 -2.15 -1.44 -6.43
C ILE A 7 -0.98 -1.08 -5.53
N LEU A 8 -0.27 -0.02 -5.88
CA LEU A 8 0.77 0.55 -5.02
C LEU A 8 0.27 1.85 -4.43
N ILE A 9 0.36 2.00 -3.12
CA ILE A 9 -0.03 3.22 -2.42
C ILE A 9 1.20 3.82 -1.77
N THR A 10 1.57 5.04 -2.17
CA THR A 10 2.63 5.78 -1.51
C THR A 10 2.02 6.60 -0.38
N GLY A 11 2.72 6.67 0.74
CA GLY A 11 2.20 7.38 1.90
C GLY A 11 1.02 6.71 2.56
N GLY A 12 0.86 5.39 2.37
CA GLY A 12 -0.28 4.66 2.88
C GLY A 12 -0.38 4.59 4.38
N THR A 13 0.65 5.02 5.11
CA THR A 13 0.63 5.04 6.57
C THR A 13 0.02 6.31 7.15
N GLY A 14 -0.28 7.32 6.34
CA GLY A 14 -0.97 8.53 6.77
C GLY A 14 -2.46 8.31 6.89
N SER A 15 -3.19 9.32 7.39
CA SER A 15 -4.63 9.23 7.61
C SER A 15 -5.40 8.86 6.34
N PHE A 16 -5.10 9.55 5.25
CA PHE A 16 -5.80 9.31 3.99
C PHE A 16 -5.48 7.92 3.46
N GLY A 17 -4.21 7.51 3.52
CA GLY A 17 -3.81 6.20 3.06
C GLY A 17 -4.46 5.08 3.86
N LYS A 18 -4.54 5.23 5.18
CA LYS A 18 -5.18 4.24 6.05
C LYS A 18 -6.64 4.06 5.69
N GLN A 19 -7.35 5.16 5.46
CA GLN A 19 -8.75 5.11 5.09
C GLN A 19 -8.93 4.49 3.71
N PHE A 20 -8.04 4.81 2.78
CA PHE A 20 -8.08 4.25 1.44
C PHE A 20 -7.90 2.73 1.48
N ILE A 21 -6.94 2.25 2.27
CA ILE A 21 -6.70 0.82 2.41
C ILE A 21 -7.95 0.13 2.96
N ALA A 22 -8.55 0.69 4.00
CA ALA A 22 -9.75 0.12 4.60
C ALA A 22 -10.88 0.04 3.57
N THR A 23 -11.05 1.10 2.77
CA THR A 23 -12.09 1.14 1.75
C THR A 23 -11.87 0.09 0.67
N ILE A 24 -10.63 -0.05 0.20
CA ILE A 24 -10.31 -1.04 -0.83
C ILE A 24 -10.55 -2.45 -0.32
N LEU A 25 -10.10 -2.75 0.89
CA LEU A 25 -10.28 -4.08 1.45
C LEU A 25 -11.75 -4.42 1.67
N GLU A 26 -12.56 -3.43 2.00
CA GLU A 26 -13.98 -3.63 2.21
C GLU A 26 -14.74 -3.79 0.89
N ARG A 27 -14.47 -2.92 -0.08
CA ARG A 27 -15.26 -2.86 -1.32
C ARG A 27 -14.72 -3.70 -2.46
N TYR A 28 -13.41 -3.95 -2.45
CA TYR A 28 -12.74 -4.65 -3.54
C TYR A 28 -11.94 -5.82 -3.01
N SER A 29 -12.64 -6.76 -2.38
CA SER A 29 -11.99 -7.93 -1.77
C SER A 29 -11.23 -8.78 -2.79
N ASP A 30 -11.54 -8.63 -4.07
CA ASP A 30 -10.89 -9.36 -5.16
C ASP A 30 -9.61 -8.70 -5.66
N VAL A 31 -9.17 -7.62 -5.03
CA VAL A 31 -7.90 -7.01 -5.41
C VAL A 31 -6.78 -8.04 -5.22
N LYS A 32 -5.88 -8.09 -6.19
CA LYS A 32 -4.82 -9.10 -6.17
C LYS A 32 -3.78 -8.78 -5.12
N LYS A 33 -3.34 -7.53 -5.05
CA LYS A 33 -2.27 -7.12 -4.15
C LYS A 33 -2.35 -5.63 -3.89
N ILE A 34 -2.10 -5.25 -2.65
CA ILE A 34 -1.97 -3.86 -2.25
C ILE A 34 -0.59 -3.70 -1.63
N ILE A 35 0.26 -2.90 -2.26
CA ILE A 35 1.60 -2.63 -1.76
C ILE A 35 1.61 -1.27 -1.09
N ILE A 36 1.97 -1.24 0.18
CA ILE A 36 2.06 -0.01 0.95
C ILE A 36 3.53 0.41 0.99
N PHE A 37 3.83 1.51 0.30
CA PHE A 37 5.18 2.03 0.17
C PHE A 37 5.32 3.27 1.03
N SER A 38 6.19 3.23 2.02
CA SER A 38 6.44 4.38 2.88
C SER A 38 7.81 4.27 3.55
N ARG A 39 8.27 5.39 4.11
CA ARG A 39 9.51 5.43 4.89
C ARG A 39 9.28 5.09 6.36
N ASP A 40 8.05 5.16 6.81
CA ASP A 40 7.73 5.06 8.23
C ASP A 40 7.56 3.62 8.67
N GLU A 41 8.66 3.04 9.12
CA GLU A 41 8.73 1.65 9.54
C GLU A 41 7.82 1.37 10.72
N LEU A 42 7.76 2.31 11.67
CA LEU A 42 6.92 2.14 12.85
C LEU A 42 5.45 2.08 12.48
N LYS A 43 4.98 3.00 11.65
CA LYS A 43 3.59 3.01 11.23
C LYS A 43 3.23 1.81 10.39
N GLN A 44 4.18 1.30 9.59
CA GLN A 44 3.94 0.06 8.87
C GLN A 44 3.78 -1.12 9.83
N SER A 45 4.57 -1.15 10.89
CA SER A 45 4.44 -2.18 11.92
C SER A 45 3.07 -2.14 12.57
N GLU A 46 2.57 -0.93 12.87
CA GLU A 46 1.23 -0.77 13.44
C GLU A 46 0.15 -1.28 12.49
N LEU A 47 0.29 -0.99 11.19
CA LEU A 47 -0.65 -1.48 10.20
C LEU A 47 -0.62 -3.00 10.08
N LYS A 48 0.55 -3.60 10.19
CA LYS A 48 0.65 -5.07 10.16
C LYS A 48 -0.10 -5.71 11.31
N LEU A 49 -0.11 -5.06 12.47
CA LEU A 49 -0.88 -5.55 13.60
C LEU A 49 -2.38 -5.44 13.36
N LYS A 50 -2.81 -4.36 12.71
CA LYS A 50 -4.22 -4.15 12.39
C LYS A 50 -4.70 -5.07 11.28
N TYR A 51 -3.83 -5.38 10.33
CA TYR A 51 -4.15 -6.22 9.18
C TYR A 51 -3.20 -7.42 9.11
N PRO A 52 -3.41 -8.43 9.96
CA PRO A 52 -2.52 -9.61 9.96
C PRO A 52 -2.50 -10.32 8.61
N ALA A 53 -1.33 -10.78 8.21
CA ALA A 53 -1.15 -11.41 6.91
C ALA A 53 -2.04 -12.64 6.72
N VAL A 54 -2.39 -13.32 7.80
CA VAL A 54 -3.27 -14.49 7.74
C VAL A 54 -4.66 -14.11 7.24
N GLU A 55 -5.16 -12.95 7.68
CA GLU A 55 -6.49 -12.49 7.29
C GLU A 55 -6.46 -11.62 6.03
N PHE A 56 -5.36 -10.94 5.79
CA PHE A 56 -5.21 -10.01 4.66
C PHE A 56 -3.97 -10.35 3.85
N PRO A 57 -3.93 -11.52 3.20
CA PRO A 57 -2.74 -11.96 2.47
C PRO A 57 -2.41 -11.11 1.25
N GLN A 58 -3.35 -10.31 0.79
CA GLN A 58 -3.12 -9.42 -0.36
C GLN A 58 -2.31 -8.18 -0.01
N LEU A 59 -2.16 -7.85 1.28
CA LEU A 59 -1.38 -6.69 1.71
C LEU A 59 0.11 -7.01 1.70
N ARG A 60 0.89 -6.06 1.17
CA ARG A 60 2.36 -6.14 1.19
C ARG A 60 2.90 -4.81 1.68
N PHE A 61 3.99 -4.87 2.41
CA PHE A 61 4.63 -3.68 2.97
C PHE A 61 6.03 -3.53 2.39
N PHE A 62 6.33 -2.33 1.91
CA PHE A 62 7.59 -2.06 1.26
C PHE A 62 8.17 -0.77 1.83
N ILE A 63 9.28 -0.87 2.54
CA ILE A 63 9.94 0.28 3.14
C ILE A 63 10.83 0.96 2.10
N GLY A 64 10.62 2.24 1.89
CA GLY A 64 11.44 2.99 0.96
C GLY A 64 11.04 4.45 0.88
N ASP A 65 11.89 5.21 0.20
CA ASP A 65 11.69 6.65 -0.03
C ASP A 65 11.33 6.85 -1.50
N VAL A 66 10.28 7.63 -1.76
CA VAL A 66 9.84 7.90 -3.13
C VAL A 66 10.92 8.63 -3.95
N ARG A 67 11.92 9.22 -3.30
CA ARG A 67 13.04 9.86 -3.98
C ARG A 67 14.09 8.87 -4.46
N ASP A 68 14.05 7.65 -3.95
CA ASP A 68 14.97 6.58 -4.37
C ASP A 68 14.39 5.89 -5.60
N LYS A 69 14.88 6.27 -6.77
CA LYS A 69 14.34 5.80 -8.04
C LYS A 69 14.42 4.28 -8.21
N ASP A 70 15.52 3.68 -7.80
CA ASP A 70 15.69 2.24 -7.93
C ASP A 70 14.72 1.49 -7.04
N ARG A 71 14.50 2.01 -5.83
CA ARG A 71 13.57 1.40 -4.88
C ARG A 71 12.14 1.48 -5.38
N VAL A 72 11.76 2.66 -5.91
CA VAL A 72 10.43 2.85 -6.48
C VAL A 72 10.21 1.94 -7.68
N LYS A 73 11.23 1.83 -8.54
CA LYS A 73 11.14 0.98 -9.71
C LYS A 73 10.91 -0.47 -9.32
N ARG A 74 11.61 -0.94 -8.29
CA ARG A 74 11.44 -2.31 -7.80
C ARG A 74 10.04 -2.50 -7.22
N ALA A 75 9.55 -1.53 -6.46
CA ALA A 75 8.23 -1.61 -5.87
C ALA A 75 7.12 -1.64 -6.92
N CYS A 76 7.37 -1.01 -8.06
CA CYS A 76 6.37 -0.91 -9.13
C CYS A 76 6.32 -2.11 -10.06
N GLU A 77 7.19 -3.10 -9.87
CA GLU A 77 7.16 -4.30 -10.72
C GLU A 77 5.81 -5.02 -10.57
N GLY A 78 5.15 -5.21 -11.70
CA GLY A 78 3.85 -5.88 -11.72
C GLY A 78 2.68 -5.06 -11.20
N VAL A 79 2.89 -3.77 -10.95
CA VAL A 79 1.85 -2.89 -10.44
C VAL A 79 0.99 -2.36 -11.59
N ASP A 80 -0.33 -2.42 -11.41
CA ASP A 80 -1.29 -1.92 -12.40
C ASP A 80 -1.71 -0.48 -12.13
N VAL A 81 -1.81 -0.09 -10.86
CA VAL A 81 -2.30 1.22 -10.45
C VAL A 81 -1.43 1.79 -9.34
N ILE A 82 -1.06 3.05 -9.46
CA ILE A 82 -0.29 3.75 -8.43
C ILE A 82 -1.13 4.88 -7.87
N ILE A 83 -1.25 4.93 -6.55
CA ILE A 83 -1.99 5.96 -5.84
C ILE A 83 -1.05 6.68 -4.89
N HIS A 84 -0.97 7.99 -5.03
CA HIS A 84 -0.17 8.82 -4.13
C HIS A 84 -1.06 9.38 -3.02
N ALA A 85 -0.96 8.76 -1.85
CA ALA A 85 -1.71 9.19 -0.68
C ALA A 85 -0.89 10.09 0.23
N ALA A 86 0.34 10.40 -0.16
CA ALA A 86 1.19 11.28 0.62
C ALA A 86 0.60 12.68 0.63
N ALA A 87 0.66 13.32 1.80
CA ALA A 87 0.16 14.67 1.93
C ALA A 87 0.97 15.63 1.06
N ILE A 88 0.26 16.43 0.31
CA ILE A 88 0.86 17.50 -0.49
C ILE A 88 0.73 18.78 0.33
N LYS A 89 1.85 19.35 0.66
CA LYS A 89 1.86 20.56 1.47
C LYS A 89 2.18 21.77 0.65
#